data_eb6b225ae485ec67ae5c2ec137f741ba
#
_entry.id   eb6b225ae485ec67ae5c2ec137f741ba
#
_cell.length_a   1.000
_cell.length_b   1.000
_cell.length_c   1.000
_cell.angle_alpha   90.00
_cell.angle_beta   90.00
_cell.angle_gamma   90.00
#
_symmetry.space_group_name_H-M   'P 1'
#
loop_
_entity.id
_entity.type
_entity.pdbx_description
1 polymer ?
#
loop_
_entity_poly.entity_id
_entity_poly.type
_entity_poly.pdbx_seq_one_letter_code
_entity_poly.pdbx_strand_id
1 'polypeptide(L)'
;MMNTTRWPQLAAAFSAFRRPVVIIDLEATGGNPYTDRITEIAFLRFDGNAVSSYRQLVNPQRNIPEFVSNLTGIDDEMVADAPPFADLSDDLLHRLRGTLLLAHNSKFDYTFLRHEFSRCRLSYAAPTLCTVQLSRRLYPQFFKHNLDSIIERHQIAVSSRHRAMNDVLALADYLELTAASHGILPFVEQGSALTLPKLPPVGLHPELAGQLNTLSDGDGALLWLDSDGLPLYADAHTTTFREAVELLHRNPALQRAASLRFLPAVGPLHALMLKAKMSAEHGFRPSENDVRPTNYFTVRFHPNEKGKLQAQIRPLSDGLYPDRPNGLFLHKKAAKRALDAWAREQQFCPAELNILSPGYDRNAPCPVAAVGRCQGQCGNIGEAAQQRQRIETAARLLPVADWGKAHQIEICETDTLNGRRLSFHCAGGALQMPDGSWYFDRKLPAVFKEKFRAHRNDIAVSF
;
A
#
# COMPACT_ATOMS: atom_id res chain seq x y z
N MET A 1 25.76 3.24 -29.59
CA MET A 1 24.48 3.96 -29.80
C MET A 1 23.88 3.43 -31.10
N MET A 2 22.68 2.85 -31.03
CA MET A 2 21.92 2.52 -32.23
C MET A 2 21.30 3.81 -32.80
N ASN A 3 21.21 3.91 -34.11
CA ASN A 3 20.67 5.11 -34.76
C ASN A 3 19.13 5.08 -34.65
N THR A 4 18.48 6.17 -34.24
CA THR A 4 17.02 6.36 -34.19
C THR A 4 16.33 6.15 -35.52
N THR A 5 17.09 6.05 -36.62
CA THR A 5 16.57 5.85 -37.98
C THR A 5 15.73 4.57 -38.14
N ARG A 6 15.84 3.58 -37.23
CA ARG A 6 15.03 2.36 -37.31
C ARG A 6 13.60 2.56 -36.78
N TRP A 7 13.40 3.43 -35.76
CA TRP A 7 12.10 3.64 -35.08
C TRP A 7 11.73 5.12 -34.96
N PRO A 8 11.57 5.87 -36.06
CA PRO A 8 11.36 7.31 -36.02
C PRO A 8 10.00 7.71 -35.44
N GLN A 9 8.92 6.97 -35.75
CA GLN A 9 7.59 7.27 -35.21
C GLN A 9 7.52 6.95 -33.71
N LEU A 10 8.14 5.84 -33.31
CA LEU A 10 8.20 5.43 -31.92
C LEU A 10 9.03 6.41 -31.08
N ALA A 11 10.18 6.86 -31.58
CA ALA A 11 11.02 7.85 -30.90
C ALA A 11 10.25 9.18 -30.72
N ALA A 12 9.51 9.62 -31.73
CA ALA A 12 8.66 10.81 -31.66
C ALA A 12 7.53 10.63 -30.62
N ALA A 13 6.85 9.47 -30.63
CA ALA A 13 5.82 9.16 -29.66
C ALA A 13 6.36 9.10 -28.22
N PHE A 14 7.53 8.48 -28.03
CA PHE A 14 8.15 8.36 -26.71
C PHE A 14 8.63 9.68 -26.13
N SER A 15 9.09 10.60 -27.00
CA SER A 15 9.45 11.96 -26.56
C SER A 15 8.28 12.71 -25.90
N ALA A 16 7.04 12.39 -26.29
CA ALA A 16 5.86 13.03 -25.71
C ALA A 16 5.60 12.62 -24.27
N PHE A 17 6.14 11.50 -23.77
CA PHE A 17 6.05 11.12 -22.36
C PHE A 17 6.98 11.97 -21.44
N ARG A 18 7.84 12.82 -22.00
CA ARG A 18 8.74 13.77 -21.29
C ARG A 18 9.67 13.09 -20.27
N ARG A 19 10.03 11.84 -20.54
CA ARG A 19 11.00 11.06 -19.78
C ARG A 19 11.52 9.92 -20.64
N PRO A 20 12.70 9.37 -20.32
CA PRO A 20 13.20 8.20 -21.04
C PRO A 20 12.20 7.03 -20.96
N VAL A 21 12.09 6.31 -22.06
CA VAL A 21 11.23 5.11 -22.18
C VAL A 21 12.11 3.89 -22.37
N VAL A 22 11.84 2.84 -21.61
CA VAL A 22 12.55 1.56 -21.71
C VAL A 22 11.58 0.49 -22.16
N ILE A 23 11.85 -0.14 -23.30
CA ILE A 23 11.21 -1.40 -23.74
C ILE A 23 12.06 -2.53 -23.19
N ILE A 24 11.51 -3.35 -22.31
CA ILE A 24 12.23 -4.42 -21.61
C ILE A 24 11.55 -5.77 -21.81
N ASP A 25 12.36 -6.83 -21.77
CA ASP A 25 11.94 -8.21 -21.65
C ASP A 25 12.94 -8.98 -20.78
N LEU A 26 12.45 -9.96 -20.02
CA LEU A 26 13.21 -10.76 -19.07
C LEU A 26 12.93 -12.24 -19.30
N GLU A 27 14.00 -13.05 -19.21
CA GLU A 27 13.87 -14.50 -19.03
C GLU A 27 14.19 -14.87 -17.57
N ALA A 28 13.50 -15.87 -17.05
CA ALA A 28 13.64 -16.27 -15.65
C ALA A 28 13.55 -17.80 -15.49
N THR A 29 14.03 -18.33 -14.35
CA THR A 29 13.97 -19.76 -14.04
C THR A 29 12.55 -20.30 -13.82
N GLY A 30 11.54 -19.44 -13.87
CA GLY A 30 10.13 -19.78 -13.72
C GLY A 30 9.25 -18.55 -13.57
N GLY A 31 7.99 -18.74 -13.13
CA GLY A 31 6.99 -17.66 -13.07
C GLY A 31 6.76 -17.05 -11.68
N ASN A 32 7.41 -17.56 -10.64
CA ASN A 32 7.21 -17.11 -9.27
C ASN A 32 8.36 -16.16 -8.82
N PRO A 33 8.14 -14.84 -8.76
CA PRO A 33 9.21 -13.88 -8.45
C PRO A 33 9.76 -14.00 -7.02
N TYR A 34 9.07 -14.71 -6.11
CA TYR A 34 9.58 -14.97 -4.75
C TYR A 34 10.66 -16.03 -4.74
N THR A 35 10.58 -17.03 -5.60
CA THR A 35 11.49 -18.17 -5.64
C THR A 35 12.35 -18.20 -6.89
N ASP A 36 11.84 -17.74 -8.02
CA ASP A 36 12.54 -17.77 -9.29
C ASP A 36 13.45 -16.56 -9.47
N ARG A 37 14.41 -16.68 -10.38
CA ARG A 37 15.49 -15.72 -10.57
C ARG A 37 15.59 -15.37 -12.06
N ILE A 38 16.03 -14.17 -12.37
CA ILE A 38 16.29 -13.72 -13.74
C ILE A 38 17.49 -14.46 -14.31
N THR A 39 17.38 -14.87 -15.60
CA THR A 39 18.43 -15.54 -16.39
C THR A 39 18.93 -14.70 -17.56
N GLU A 40 18.09 -13.83 -18.13
CA GLU A 40 18.49 -12.85 -19.16
C GLU A 40 17.72 -11.54 -18.94
N ILE A 41 18.39 -10.39 -19.17
CA ILE A 41 17.80 -9.07 -19.18
C ILE A 41 18.13 -8.43 -20.52
N ALA A 42 17.14 -7.89 -21.20
CA ALA A 42 17.37 -7.07 -22.38
C ALA A 42 16.43 -5.88 -22.43
N PHE A 43 16.93 -4.75 -22.91
CA PHE A 43 16.09 -3.57 -23.13
C PHE A 43 16.66 -2.64 -24.21
N LEU A 44 15.76 -1.86 -24.80
CA LEU A 44 16.05 -0.65 -25.54
C LEU A 44 15.63 0.55 -24.70
N ARG A 45 16.55 1.50 -24.52
CA ARG A 45 16.27 2.77 -23.83
C ARG A 45 16.23 3.90 -24.86
N PHE A 46 15.10 4.57 -24.95
CA PHE A 46 14.85 5.77 -25.74
C PHE A 46 14.98 6.99 -24.83
N ASP A 47 15.89 7.91 -25.15
CA ASP A 47 16.13 9.14 -24.42
C ASP A 47 16.20 10.31 -25.42
N GLY A 48 15.06 10.94 -25.66
CA GLY A 48 14.89 11.86 -26.77
C GLY A 48 15.17 11.16 -28.11
N ASN A 49 16.17 11.69 -28.84
CA ASN A 49 16.60 11.14 -30.13
C ASN A 49 17.68 10.04 -30.01
N ALA A 50 18.09 9.67 -28.81
CA ALA A 50 19.09 8.64 -28.60
C ALA A 50 18.42 7.30 -28.26
N VAL A 51 18.90 6.20 -28.89
CA VAL A 51 18.51 4.84 -28.53
C VAL A 51 19.76 4.06 -28.13
N SER A 52 19.71 3.46 -26.97
CA SER A 52 20.73 2.54 -26.48
C SER A 52 20.14 1.17 -26.20
N SER A 53 20.95 0.13 -26.36
CA SER A 53 20.57 -1.24 -26.07
C SER A 53 21.38 -1.79 -24.90
N TYR A 54 20.76 -2.66 -24.14
CA TYR A 54 21.41 -3.44 -23.09
C TYR A 54 20.94 -4.89 -23.21
N ARG A 55 21.88 -5.83 -23.10
CA ARG A 55 21.60 -7.25 -23.05
C ARG A 55 22.63 -7.93 -22.17
N GLN A 56 22.17 -8.75 -21.23
CA GLN A 56 23.03 -9.46 -20.30
C GLN A 56 22.40 -10.80 -19.86
N LEU A 57 23.13 -11.90 -19.98
CA LEU A 57 22.83 -13.12 -19.27
C LEU A 57 23.13 -12.93 -17.79
N VAL A 58 22.30 -13.51 -16.95
CA VAL A 58 22.41 -13.40 -15.49
C VAL A 58 22.52 -14.78 -14.88
N ASN A 59 23.52 -14.99 -14.02
CA ASN A 59 23.59 -16.23 -13.24
C ASN A 59 22.49 -16.22 -12.17
N PRO A 60 21.48 -17.09 -12.27
CA PRO A 60 20.36 -17.12 -11.33
C PRO A 60 20.77 -17.69 -9.95
N GLN A 61 21.99 -18.22 -9.81
CA GLN A 61 22.50 -18.90 -8.60
C GLN A 61 21.60 -20.06 -8.15
N ARG A 62 20.97 -20.71 -9.11
CA ARG A 62 20.10 -21.87 -8.96
C ARG A 62 19.93 -22.59 -10.30
N ASN A 63 19.57 -23.86 -10.28
CA ASN A 63 19.34 -24.62 -11.50
C ASN A 63 18.15 -24.08 -12.30
N ILE A 64 18.30 -24.09 -13.61
CA ILE A 64 17.24 -23.74 -14.56
C ILE A 64 16.46 -25.04 -14.87
N PRO A 65 15.14 -25.08 -14.63
CA PRO A 65 14.35 -26.25 -14.95
C PRO A 65 14.39 -26.59 -16.46
N GLU A 66 14.43 -27.87 -16.79
CA GLU A 66 14.56 -28.36 -18.17
C GLU A 66 13.47 -27.77 -19.11
N PHE A 67 12.23 -27.64 -18.62
CA PHE A 67 11.16 -27.07 -19.44
C PHE A 67 11.41 -25.56 -19.76
N VAL A 68 12.11 -24.84 -18.86
CA VAL A 68 12.49 -23.44 -19.10
C VAL A 68 13.65 -23.39 -20.11
N SER A 69 14.66 -24.24 -19.93
CA SER A 69 15.76 -24.31 -20.90
C SER A 69 15.28 -24.67 -22.30
N ASN A 70 14.33 -25.59 -22.41
CA ASN A 70 13.70 -25.94 -23.68
C ASN A 70 12.89 -24.80 -24.29
N LEU A 71 12.29 -23.94 -23.49
CA LEU A 71 11.50 -22.78 -23.92
C LEU A 71 12.40 -21.62 -24.36
N THR A 72 13.36 -21.25 -23.53
CA THR A 72 14.18 -20.02 -23.70
C THR A 72 15.49 -20.27 -24.44
N GLY A 73 15.91 -21.54 -24.52
CA GLY A 73 17.25 -21.91 -25.01
C GLY A 73 18.37 -21.42 -24.09
N ILE A 74 18.08 -21.11 -22.81
CA ILE A 74 19.05 -20.74 -21.80
C ILE A 74 19.17 -21.89 -20.80
N ASP A 75 20.35 -22.45 -20.65
CA ASP A 75 20.67 -23.54 -19.74
C ASP A 75 21.69 -23.12 -18.68
N ASP A 76 21.96 -24.02 -17.76
CA ASP A 76 22.89 -23.77 -16.64
C ASP A 76 24.32 -23.48 -17.13
N GLU A 77 24.77 -24.12 -18.22
CA GLU A 77 26.11 -23.92 -18.78
C GLU A 77 26.26 -22.51 -19.36
N MET A 78 25.24 -22.01 -20.04
CA MET A 78 25.25 -20.66 -20.63
C MET A 78 25.34 -19.54 -19.60
N VAL A 79 24.81 -19.74 -18.40
CA VAL A 79 24.79 -18.73 -17.33
C VAL A 79 25.85 -18.96 -16.25
N ALA A 80 26.63 -20.03 -16.34
CA ALA A 80 27.61 -20.39 -15.32
C ALA A 80 28.63 -19.28 -15.03
N ASP A 81 29.16 -18.67 -16.09
CA ASP A 81 30.14 -17.58 -16.01
C ASP A 81 29.50 -16.17 -16.09
N ALA A 82 28.17 -16.08 -16.16
CA ALA A 82 27.47 -14.80 -16.17
C ALA A 82 27.48 -14.18 -14.77
N PRO A 83 27.50 -12.84 -14.67
CA PRO A 83 27.41 -12.16 -13.37
C PRO A 83 26.06 -12.42 -12.72
N PRO A 84 26.00 -12.60 -11.39
CA PRO A 84 24.73 -12.60 -10.67
C PRO A 84 24.07 -11.24 -10.71
N PHE A 85 22.76 -11.17 -10.47
CA PHE A 85 22.00 -9.89 -10.51
C PHE A 85 22.60 -8.84 -9.55
N ALA A 86 23.13 -9.25 -8.41
CA ALA A 86 23.74 -8.35 -7.42
C ALA A 86 24.87 -7.51 -8.01
N ASP A 87 25.71 -8.09 -8.86
CA ASP A 87 26.86 -7.40 -9.47
C ASP A 87 26.41 -6.41 -10.55
N LEU A 88 25.23 -6.59 -11.10
CA LEU A 88 24.61 -5.74 -12.13
C LEU A 88 23.70 -4.66 -11.55
N SER A 89 23.30 -4.79 -10.29
CA SER A 89 22.18 -4.10 -9.70
C SER A 89 22.31 -2.57 -9.71
N ASP A 90 23.49 -2.03 -9.40
CA ASP A 90 23.71 -0.57 -9.37
C ASP A 90 23.66 0.05 -10.77
N ASP A 91 24.30 -0.59 -11.77
CA ASP A 91 24.27 -0.13 -13.17
C ASP A 91 22.86 -0.23 -13.75
N LEU A 92 22.16 -1.35 -13.52
CA LEU A 92 20.77 -1.52 -13.95
C LEU A 92 19.84 -0.48 -13.31
N LEU A 93 19.99 -0.25 -12.01
CA LEU A 93 19.19 0.75 -11.30
C LEU A 93 19.43 2.15 -11.86
N HIS A 94 20.70 2.51 -12.14
CA HIS A 94 21.04 3.79 -12.78
C HIS A 94 20.37 3.94 -14.15
N ARG A 95 20.37 2.90 -14.97
CA ARG A 95 19.79 2.92 -16.33
C ARG A 95 18.25 2.94 -16.31
N LEU A 96 17.61 2.31 -15.33
CA LEU A 96 16.14 2.13 -15.28
C LEU A 96 15.45 3.20 -14.44
N ARG A 97 16.16 3.88 -13.53
CA ARG A 97 15.57 4.88 -12.64
C ARG A 97 15.02 6.08 -13.43
N GLY A 98 13.82 6.52 -13.07
CA GLY A 98 13.14 7.67 -13.68
C GLY A 98 12.59 7.42 -15.09
N THR A 99 12.61 6.19 -15.59
CA THR A 99 12.08 5.82 -16.91
C THR A 99 10.60 5.42 -16.85
N LEU A 100 9.93 5.41 -18.01
CA LEU A 100 8.68 4.68 -18.23
C LEU A 100 9.04 3.29 -18.73
N LEU A 101 8.63 2.25 -17.99
CA LEU A 101 8.92 0.87 -18.33
C LEU A 101 7.80 0.27 -19.20
N LEU A 102 8.12 -0.10 -20.43
CA LEU A 102 7.23 -0.82 -21.34
C LEU A 102 7.65 -2.29 -21.42
N ALA A 103 6.70 -3.18 -21.23
CA ALA A 103 6.92 -4.61 -21.46
C ALA A 103 5.65 -5.29 -21.99
N HIS A 104 5.82 -6.44 -22.63
CA HIS A 104 4.70 -7.24 -23.12
C HIS A 104 4.18 -8.18 -22.04
N ASN A 105 3.18 -7.75 -21.27
CA ASN A 105 2.76 -8.25 -19.97
C ASN A 105 3.63 -7.69 -18.81
N SER A 106 3.74 -6.38 -18.76
CA SER A 106 4.63 -5.62 -17.87
C SER A 106 4.57 -5.99 -16.38
N LYS A 107 3.49 -6.66 -15.92
CA LYS A 107 3.39 -7.16 -14.55
C LYS A 107 4.49 -8.19 -14.24
N PHE A 108 4.84 -9.04 -15.20
CA PHE A 108 5.89 -10.05 -15.04
C PHE A 108 7.24 -9.37 -14.83
N ASP A 109 7.70 -8.61 -15.82
CA ASP A 109 9.02 -7.97 -15.84
C ASP A 109 9.21 -7.02 -14.66
N TYR A 110 8.22 -6.17 -14.42
CA TYR A 110 8.28 -5.20 -13.32
C TYR A 110 8.35 -5.89 -11.96
N THR A 111 7.59 -6.98 -11.75
CA THR A 111 7.61 -7.70 -10.49
C THR A 111 8.94 -8.39 -10.26
N PHE A 112 9.50 -9.06 -11.27
CA PHE A 112 10.82 -9.69 -11.18
C PHE A 112 11.93 -8.67 -10.87
N LEU A 113 11.98 -7.54 -11.59
CA LEU A 113 12.95 -6.48 -11.31
C LEU A 113 12.86 -5.97 -9.87
N ARG A 114 11.65 -5.70 -9.38
CA ARG A 114 11.46 -5.25 -8.00
C ARG A 114 11.99 -6.24 -6.98
N HIS A 115 11.72 -7.52 -7.19
CA HIS A 115 12.19 -8.58 -6.29
C HIS A 115 13.71 -8.73 -6.32
N GLU A 116 14.34 -8.70 -7.50
CA GLU A 116 15.79 -8.79 -7.61
C GLU A 116 16.48 -7.57 -6.98
N PHE A 117 16.02 -6.35 -7.25
CA PHE A 117 16.55 -5.15 -6.58
C PHE A 117 16.38 -5.20 -5.06
N SER A 118 15.23 -5.69 -4.59
CA SER A 118 14.96 -5.81 -3.15
C SER A 118 15.88 -6.82 -2.47
N ARG A 119 16.23 -7.93 -3.13
CA ARG A 119 17.26 -8.89 -2.65
C ARG A 119 18.62 -8.22 -2.46
N CYS A 120 18.93 -7.25 -3.32
CA CYS A 120 20.14 -6.41 -3.22
C CYS A 120 19.98 -5.23 -2.22
N ARG A 121 18.86 -5.13 -1.48
CA ARG A 121 18.54 -4.02 -0.58
C ARG A 121 18.41 -2.67 -1.30
N LEU A 122 18.09 -2.70 -2.59
CA LEU A 122 17.85 -1.52 -3.41
C LEU A 122 16.34 -1.33 -3.64
N SER A 123 15.91 -0.08 -3.68
CA SER A 123 14.53 0.27 -4.00
C SER A 123 14.41 0.61 -5.48
N TYR A 124 13.47 -0.05 -6.15
CA TYR A 124 13.13 0.23 -7.53
C TYR A 124 11.63 0.48 -7.69
N ALA A 125 11.28 1.57 -8.34
CA ALA A 125 9.93 1.89 -8.76
C ALA A 125 9.97 2.65 -10.08
N ALA A 126 9.03 2.32 -10.96
CA ALA A 126 8.84 2.99 -12.24
C ALA A 126 7.36 2.96 -12.64
N PRO A 127 6.85 3.98 -13.32
CA PRO A 127 5.60 3.84 -14.05
C PRO A 127 5.75 2.78 -15.15
N THR A 128 4.70 1.99 -15.35
CA THR A 128 4.69 0.89 -16.32
C THR A 128 3.59 1.07 -17.34
N LEU A 129 3.86 0.71 -18.57
CA LEU A 129 2.88 0.60 -19.65
C LEU A 129 2.90 -0.82 -20.21
N CYS A 130 1.79 -1.54 -20.05
CA CYS A 130 1.62 -2.87 -20.60
C CYS A 130 1.23 -2.80 -22.06
N THR A 131 2.08 -3.30 -22.95
CA THR A 131 1.84 -3.25 -24.40
C THR A 131 0.74 -4.21 -24.85
N VAL A 132 0.42 -5.28 -24.08
CA VAL A 132 -0.77 -6.11 -24.31
C VAL A 132 -2.05 -5.25 -24.14
N GLN A 133 -2.11 -4.41 -23.10
CA GLN A 133 -3.27 -3.54 -22.88
C GLN A 133 -3.35 -2.44 -23.95
N LEU A 134 -2.21 -1.89 -24.35
CA LEU A 134 -2.14 -0.92 -25.45
C LEU A 134 -2.62 -1.53 -26.76
N SER A 135 -2.16 -2.75 -27.08
CA SER A 135 -2.61 -3.50 -28.26
C SER A 135 -4.13 -3.74 -28.25
N ARG A 136 -4.71 -4.12 -27.11
CA ARG A 136 -6.16 -4.29 -26.97
C ARG A 136 -6.95 -3.00 -27.21
N ARG A 137 -6.40 -1.87 -26.79
CA ARG A 137 -7.03 -0.55 -26.98
C ARG A 137 -6.97 -0.09 -28.44
N LEU A 138 -5.84 -0.27 -29.11
CA LEU A 138 -5.61 0.22 -30.45
C LEU A 138 -6.14 -0.74 -31.54
N TYR A 139 -6.22 -2.04 -31.22
CA TYR A 139 -6.67 -3.08 -32.16
C TYR A 139 -7.79 -3.94 -31.54
N PRO A 140 -8.94 -3.36 -31.16
CA PRO A 140 -10.02 -4.07 -30.47
C PRO A 140 -10.68 -5.17 -31.32
N GLN A 141 -10.47 -5.17 -32.65
CA GLN A 141 -10.98 -6.17 -33.55
C GLN A 141 -10.27 -7.53 -33.45
N PHE A 142 -9.12 -7.62 -32.75
CA PHE A 142 -8.40 -8.86 -32.60
C PHE A 142 -8.62 -9.48 -31.20
N PHE A 143 -8.69 -10.83 -31.17
CA PHE A 143 -8.86 -11.56 -29.91
C PHE A 143 -7.54 -11.88 -29.21
N LYS A 144 -6.46 -12.11 -30.00
CA LYS A 144 -5.15 -12.50 -29.47
C LYS A 144 -4.19 -11.32 -29.54
N HIS A 145 -3.55 -11.05 -28.40
CA HIS A 145 -2.60 -9.96 -28.22
C HIS A 145 -1.30 -10.42 -27.58
N ASN A 146 -1.01 -11.73 -27.57
CA ASN A 146 0.30 -12.25 -27.23
C ASN A 146 1.31 -11.93 -28.33
N LEU A 147 2.59 -11.90 -27.99
CA LEU A 147 3.63 -11.43 -28.90
C LEU A 147 3.72 -12.27 -30.18
N ASP A 148 3.54 -13.60 -30.10
CA ASP A 148 3.53 -14.47 -31.26
C ASP A 148 2.45 -14.11 -32.29
N SER A 149 1.21 -13.89 -31.79
CA SER A 149 0.09 -13.48 -32.65
C SER A 149 0.27 -12.09 -33.27
N ILE A 150 0.99 -11.20 -32.55
CA ILE A 150 1.35 -9.88 -33.07
C ILE A 150 2.43 -9.99 -34.13
N ILE A 151 3.48 -10.77 -33.91
CA ILE A 151 4.56 -11.03 -34.85
C ILE A 151 4.01 -11.62 -36.17
N GLU A 152 3.18 -12.66 -36.07
CA GLU A 152 2.55 -13.31 -37.21
C GLU A 152 1.68 -12.32 -37.99
N ARG A 153 0.82 -11.59 -37.32
CA ARG A 153 -0.13 -10.65 -37.92
C ARG A 153 0.54 -9.52 -38.67
N HIS A 154 1.58 -8.97 -38.09
CA HIS A 154 2.29 -7.81 -38.63
C HIS A 154 3.54 -8.22 -39.45
N GLN A 155 3.76 -9.53 -39.63
CA GLN A 155 4.90 -10.10 -40.40
C GLN A 155 6.25 -9.55 -39.94
N ILE A 156 6.42 -9.45 -38.60
CA ILE A 156 7.65 -8.94 -37.99
C ILE A 156 8.73 -10.01 -38.12
N ALA A 157 9.89 -9.64 -38.66
CA ALA A 157 11.02 -10.55 -38.77
C ALA A 157 11.69 -10.77 -37.42
N VAL A 158 11.73 -12.02 -36.95
CA VAL A 158 12.34 -12.41 -35.68
C VAL A 158 13.26 -13.60 -35.93
N SER A 159 14.49 -13.54 -35.41
CA SER A 159 15.49 -14.62 -35.56
C SER A 159 15.17 -15.85 -34.68
N SER A 160 14.71 -15.62 -33.47
CA SER A 160 14.24 -16.65 -32.52
C SER A 160 13.33 -15.99 -31.48
N ARG A 161 12.40 -16.78 -30.94
CA ARG A 161 11.54 -16.35 -29.82
C ARG A 161 12.16 -16.78 -28.50
N HIS A 162 11.64 -16.19 -27.40
CA HIS A 162 12.06 -16.50 -26.04
C HIS A 162 13.57 -16.25 -25.80
N ARG A 163 14.07 -15.19 -26.38
CA ARG A 163 15.35 -14.56 -26.09
C ARG A 163 15.06 -13.08 -25.90
N ALA A 164 15.33 -12.57 -24.73
CA ALA A 164 14.87 -11.26 -24.28
C ALA A 164 15.16 -10.13 -25.29
N MET A 165 16.36 -10.07 -25.90
CA MET A 165 16.65 -9.01 -26.89
C MET A 165 15.83 -9.17 -28.19
N ASN A 166 15.58 -10.39 -28.64
CA ASN A 166 14.79 -10.60 -29.84
C ASN A 166 13.33 -10.18 -29.65
N ASP A 167 12.78 -10.46 -28.45
CA ASP A 167 11.43 -10.09 -28.09
C ASP A 167 11.29 -8.57 -27.89
N VAL A 168 12.29 -7.92 -27.32
CA VAL A 168 12.40 -6.44 -27.24
C VAL A 168 12.42 -5.80 -28.64
N LEU A 169 13.23 -6.33 -29.57
CA LEU A 169 13.30 -5.81 -30.92
C LEU A 169 11.98 -6.00 -31.68
N ALA A 170 11.38 -7.20 -31.59
CA ALA A 170 10.07 -7.47 -32.18
C ALA A 170 8.99 -6.53 -31.61
N LEU A 171 9.02 -6.29 -30.31
CA LEU A 171 8.09 -5.39 -29.66
C LEU A 171 8.31 -3.93 -30.12
N ALA A 172 9.54 -3.47 -30.27
CA ALA A 172 9.84 -2.14 -30.78
C ALA A 172 9.37 -1.95 -32.23
N ASP A 173 9.59 -2.95 -33.09
CA ASP A 173 9.11 -2.93 -34.49
C ASP A 173 7.57 -2.92 -34.55
N TYR A 174 6.89 -3.70 -33.68
CA TYR A 174 5.44 -3.65 -33.55
C TYR A 174 4.94 -2.27 -33.13
N LEU A 175 5.56 -1.66 -32.13
CA LEU A 175 5.16 -0.35 -31.61
C LEU A 175 5.42 0.76 -32.64
N GLU A 176 6.49 0.66 -33.45
CA GLU A 176 6.76 1.56 -34.58
C GLU A 176 5.63 1.49 -35.61
N LEU A 177 5.26 0.27 -36.05
CA LEU A 177 4.15 0.06 -36.97
C LEU A 177 2.81 0.58 -36.40
N THR A 178 2.61 0.41 -35.11
CA THR A 178 1.42 0.88 -34.39
C THR A 178 1.37 2.40 -34.36
N ALA A 179 2.47 3.06 -34.01
CA ALA A 179 2.56 4.52 -34.00
C ALA A 179 2.41 5.12 -35.40
N ALA A 180 2.96 4.46 -36.43
CA ALA A 180 2.81 4.88 -37.80
C ALA A 180 1.36 4.75 -38.32
N SER A 181 0.65 3.65 -37.96
CA SER A 181 -0.70 3.37 -38.48
C SER A 181 -1.80 4.15 -37.77
N HIS A 182 -1.68 4.38 -36.44
CA HIS A 182 -2.69 5.10 -35.66
C HIS A 182 -2.37 6.60 -35.51
N GLY A 183 -1.13 6.99 -35.77
CA GLY A 183 -0.61 8.32 -35.50
C GLY A 183 -0.06 8.46 -34.08
N ILE A 184 0.87 9.40 -33.91
CA ILE A 184 1.56 9.64 -32.64
C ILE A 184 0.60 10.04 -31.53
N LEU A 185 -0.34 10.96 -31.79
CA LEU A 185 -1.22 11.50 -30.76
C LEU A 185 -2.14 10.44 -30.16
N PRO A 186 -2.91 9.64 -30.93
CA PRO A 186 -3.72 8.54 -30.36
C PRO A 186 -2.87 7.49 -29.63
N PHE A 187 -1.68 7.17 -30.14
CA PHE A 187 -0.77 6.25 -29.46
C PHE A 187 -0.39 6.76 -28.07
N VAL A 188 0.02 8.04 -27.96
CA VAL A 188 0.44 8.66 -26.70
C VAL A 188 -0.73 8.83 -25.73
N GLU A 189 -1.91 9.23 -26.21
CA GLU A 189 -3.12 9.35 -25.38
C GLU A 189 -3.52 8.00 -24.75
N GLN A 190 -3.58 6.93 -25.56
CA GLN A 190 -3.90 5.60 -25.06
C GLN A 190 -2.80 5.05 -24.13
N GLY A 191 -1.54 5.27 -24.49
CA GLY A 191 -0.40 4.89 -23.65
C GLY A 191 -0.44 5.60 -22.29
N SER A 192 -0.66 6.91 -22.27
CA SER A 192 -0.75 7.71 -21.03
C SER A 192 -1.93 7.27 -20.16
N ALA A 193 -3.08 6.95 -20.77
CA ALA A 193 -4.26 6.49 -20.05
C ALA A 193 -4.05 5.10 -19.39
N LEU A 194 -3.19 4.26 -19.97
CA LEU A 194 -2.87 2.91 -19.49
C LEU A 194 -1.65 2.84 -18.58
N THR A 195 -0.88 3.93 -18.49
CA THR A 195 0.31 3.98 -17.62
C THR A 195 -0.10 3.91 -16.14
N LEU A 196 0.54 3.00 -15.39
CA LEU A 196 0.28 2.76 -13.96
C LEU A 196 1.59 2.77 -13.15
N PRO A 197 1.66 3.60 -12.10
CA PRO A 197 0.77 4.74 -11.83
C PRO A 197 0.88 5.78 -12.94
N LYS A 198 0.00 6.76 -12.96
CA LYS A 198 0.14 7.89 -13.87
C LYS A 198 1.53 8.52 -13.69
N LEU A 199 2.06 9.12 -14.76
CA LEU A 199 3.32 9.84 -14.63
C LEU A 199 3.16 10.98 -13.61
N PRO A 200 4.19 11.27 -12.79
CA PRO A 200 4.14 12.42 -11.90
C PRO A 200 3.81 13.70 -12.68
N PRO A 201 3.09 14.66 -12.07
CA PRO A 201 2.79 15.94 -12.70
C PRO A 201 4.05 16.65 -13.24
N VAL A 202 3.87 17.43 -14.28
CA VAL A 202 4.95 18.25 -14.84
C VAL A 202 5.16 19.48 -13.94
N GLY A 203 6.42 19.93 -13.78
CA GLY A 203 6.73 21.15 -13.03
C GLY A 203 6.85 20.94 -11.52
N LEU A 204 7.03 19.70 -11.07
CA LEU A 204 7.38 19.45 -9.67
C LEU A 204 8.72 20.10 -9.29
N HIS A 205 8.85 20.44 -8.00
CA HIS A 205 10.13 20.86 -7.46
C HIS A 205 11.21 19.81 -7.77
N PRO A 206 12.44 20.20 -8.21
CA PRO A 206 13.49 19.26 -8.65
C PRO A 206 13.84 18.19 -7.59
N GLU A 207 13.91 18.59 -6.32
CA GLU A 207 14.19 17.68 -5.21
C GLU A 207 13.08 16.64 -5.06
N LEU A 208 11.81 17.07 -5.06
CA LEU A 208 10.66 16.17 -4.99
C LEU A 208 10.63 15.19 -6.16
N ALA A 209 10.90 15.67 -7.39
CA ALA A 209 10.95 14.80 -8.56
C ALA A 209 12.07 13.73 -8.44
N GLY A 210 13.25 14.13 -7.91
CA GLY A 210 14.35 13.21 -7.61
C GLY A 210 13.96 12.16 -6.57
N GLN A 211 13.36 12.58 -5.46
CA GLN A 211 12.92 11.69 -4.37
C GLN A 211 11.84 10.71 -4.83
N LEU A 212 10.86 11.14 -5.62
CA LEU A 212 9.84 10.26 -6.19
C LEU A 212 10.43 9.13 -7.02
N ASN A 213 11.49 9.41 -7.79
CA ASN A 213 12.17 8.40 -8.61
C ASN A 213 12.89 7.33 -7.77
N THR A 214 13.11 7.56 -6.48
CA THR A 214 13.77 6.63 -5.56
C THR A 214 12.81 5.90 -4.63
N LEU A 215 11.52 6.26 -4.63
CA LEU A 215 10.53 5.60 -3.81
C LEU A 215 10.38 4.13 -4.20
N SER A 216 10.31 3.25 -3.19
CA SER A 216 9.88 1.88 -3.39
C SER A 216 8.36 1.81 -3.57
N ASP A 217 7.90 0.73 -4.17
CA ASP A 217 6.46 0.44 -4.29
C ASP A 217 6.00 -0.56 -3.21
N GLY A 218 6.64 -0.51 -2.03
CA GLY A 218 6.31 -1.30 -0.85
C GLY A 218 5.51 -0.52 0.19
N ASP A 219 5.30 -1.16 1.35
CA ASP A 219 4.69 -0.50 2.50
C ASP A 219 5.58 0.62 3.05
N GLY A 220 4.98 1.72 3.46
CA GLY A 220 5.73 2.82 4.07
C GLY A 220 4.88 4.01 4.49
N ALA A 221 5.51 4.94 5.19
CA ALA A 221 4.93 6.23 5.56
C ALA A 221 5.61 7.37 4.80
N LEU A 222 4.83 8.31 4.31
CA LEU A 222 5.27 9.53 3.64
C LEU A 222 4.87 10.76 4.45
N LEU A 223 5.81 11.72 4.52
CA LEU A 223 5.56 13.09 4.96
C LEU A 223 5.95 14.04 3.82
N TRP A 224 5.02 14.84 3.40
CA TRP A 224 5.20 15.86 2.35
C TRP A 224 5.51 17.20 2.99
N LEU A 225 6.54 17.87 2.47
CA LEU A 225 7.06 19.13 3.00
C LEU A 225 7.03 20.20 1.91
N ASP A 226 6.78 21.45 2.31
CA ASP A 226 6.95 22.61 1.42
C ASP A 226 8.42 23.05 1.33
N SER A 227 8.69 24.17 0.64
CA SER A 227 10.03 24.75 0.46
C SER A 227 10.68 25.19 1.77
N ASP A 228 9.89 25.48 2.80
CA ASP A 228 10.35 25.91 4.12
C ASP A 228 10.52 24.71 5.08
N GLY A 229 10.26 23.49 4.59
CA GLY A 229 10.33 22.26 5.37
C GLY A 229 9.13 22.04 6.30
N LEU A 230 8.05 22.82 6.11
CA LEU A 230 6.83 22.66 6.91
C LEU A 230 5.99 21.49 6.38
N PRO A 231 5.38 20.70 7.29
CA PRO A 231 4.60 19.54 6.91
C PRO A 231 3.27 19.94 6.26
N LEU A 232 3.03 19.41 5.05
CA LEU A 232 1.79 19.61 4.30
C LEU A 232 0.81 18.47 4.47
N TYR A 233 1.32 17.23 4.46
CA TYR A 233 0.51 16.03 4.49
C TYR A 233 1.34 14.82 4.94
N ALA A 234 0.71 13.91 5.70
CA ALA A 234 1.31 12.65 6.10
C ALA A 234 0.33 11.50 5.88
N ASP A 235 0.81 10.40 5.30
CA ASP A 235 0.00 9.19 5.15
C ASP A 235 0.84 7.91 5.16
N ALA A 236 0.16 6.78 5.38
CA ALA A 236 0.71 5.44 5.29
C ALA A 236 0.17 4.76 4.02
N HIS A 237 1.04 4.05 3.32
CA HIS A 237 0.77 3.45 2.03
C HIS A 237 1.21 1.99 2.00
N THR A 238 0.56 1.18 1.18
CA THR A 238 0.94 -0.22 0.90
C THR A 238 1.63 -0.38 -0.45
N THR A 239 1.40 0.58 -1.36
CA THR A 239 2.09 0.73 -2.63
C THR A 239 2.58 2.17 -2.76
N THR A 240 3.63 2.50 -2.01
CA THR A 240 4.02 3.88 -1.69
C THR A 240 4.22 4.75 -2.94
N PHE A 241 4.97 4.28 -3.92
CA PHE A 241 5.21 5.08 -5.14
C PHE A 241 3.92 5.36 -5.91
N ARG A 242 3.08 4.33 -6.12
CA ARG A 242 1.82 4.47 -6.87
C ARG A 242 0.86 5.42 -6.19
N GLU A 243 0.67 5.22 -4.90
CA GLU A 243 -0.24 6.06 -4.10
C GLU A 243 0.27 7.50 -3.98
N ALA A 244 1.60 7.71 -3.86
CA ALA A 244 2.22 9.03 -3.85
C ALA A 244 1.96 9.80 -5.15
N VAL A 245 2.15 9.16 -6.31
CA VAL A 245 1.88 9.79 -7.61
C VAL A 245 0.39 10.10 -7.79
N GLU A 246 -0.50 9.17 -7.42
CA GLU A 246 -1.93 9.43 -7.47
C GLU A 246 -2.36 10.57 -6.54
N LEU A 247 -1.74 10.66 -5.37
CA LEU A 247 -2.03 11.72 -4.40
C LEU A 247 -1.64 13.10 -4.95
N LEU A 248 -0.49 13.22 -5.63
CA LEU A 248 -0.08 14.44 -6.32
C LEU A 248 -1.10 14.91 -7.38
N HIS A 249 -1.78 13.99 -8.04
CA HIS A 249 -2.83 14.33 -9.00
C HIS A 249 -4.16 14.73 -8.36
N ARG A 250 -4.44 14.26 -7.14
CA ARG A 250 -5.77 14.38 -6.50
C ARG A 250 -5.82 15.40 -5.37
N ASN A 251 -4.68 15.69 -4.74
CA ASN A 251 -4.63 16.58 -3.57
C ASN A 251 -4.00 17.94 -3.93
N PRO A 252 -4.80 19.00 -4.10
CA PRO A 252 -4.31 20.33 -4.43
C PRO A 252 -3.33 20.90 -3.40
N ALA A 253 -3.42 20.49 -2.13
CA ALA A 253 -2.49 20.96 -1.09
C ALA A 253 -1.03 20.57 -1.39
N LEU A 254 -0.82 19.48 -2.16
CA LEU A 254 0.52 19.01 -2.55
C LEU A 254 1.11 19.73 -3.77
N GLN A 255 0.40 20.65 -4.40
CA GLN A 255 0.96 21.45 -5.51
C GLN A 255 2.17 22.31 -5.08
N ARG A 256 2.25 22.65 -3.80
CA ARG A 256 3.39 23.39 -3.20
C ARG A 256 4.41 22.49 -2.50
N ALA A 257 4.29 21.17 -2.63
CA ALA A 257 5.27 20.25 -2.06
C ALA A 257 6.62 20.39 -2.77
N ALA A 258 7.67 20.55 -1.99
CA ALA A 258 9.04 20.71 -2.48
C ALA A 258 9.88 19.47 -2.20
N SER A 259 9.56 18.72 -1.14
CA SER A 259 10.27 17.50 -0.78
C SER A 259 9.36 16.51 -0.06
N LEU A 260 9.85 15.29 0.13
CA LEU A 260 9.18 14.26 0.92
C LEU A 260 10.18 13.50 1.80
N ARG A 261 9.68 12.98 2.93
CA ARG A 261 10.39 11.97 3.74
C ARG A 261 9.67 10.65 3.63
N PHE A 262 10.42 9.61 3.35
CA PHE A 262 9.91 8.24 3.26
C PHE A 262 10.52 7.35 4.33
N LEU A 263 9.67 6.62 5.05
CA LEU A 263 10.07 5.58 5.98
C LEU A 263 9.50 4.23 5.50
N PRO A 264 10.36 3.30 5.05
CA PRO A 264 9.90 1.98 4.63
C PRO A 264 9.37 1.17 5.81
N ALA A 265 8.30 0.42 5.58
CA ALA A 265 7.63 -0.39 6.58
C ALA A 265 7.71 -1.89 6.26
N VAL A 266 7.55 -2.73 7.27
CA VAL A 266 7.47 -4.19 7.15
C VAL A 266 6.11 -4.63 6.63
N GLY A 267 5.07 -3.82 6.90
CA GLY A 267 3.71 -4.07 6.52
C GLY A 267 2.80 -2.88 6.85
N PRO A 268 1.49 -2.97 6.59
CA PRO A 268 0.56 -1.85 6.73
C PRO A 268 0.41 -1.33 8.17
N LEU A 269 0.48 -2.16 9.20
CA LEU A 269 0.44 -1.69 10.60
C LEU A 269 1.70 -0.91 10.97
N HIS A 270 2.88 -1.41 10.52
CA HIS A 270 4.14 -0.68 10.70
C HIS A 270 4.10 0.67 9.98
N ALA A 271 3.56 0.73 8.76
CA ALA A 271 3.42 1.98 8.02
C ALA A 271 2.54 3.00 8.77
N LEU A 272 1.43 2.56 9.38
CA LEU A 272 0.57 3.41 10.21
C LEU A 272 1.27 3.88 11.49
N MET A 273 2.06 3.02 12.14
CA MET A 273 2.87 3.41 13.31
C MET A 273 3.92 4.46 12.94
N LEU A 274 4.61 4.28 11.81
CA LEU A 274 5.59 5.23 11.30
C LEU A 274 4.96 6.57 10.92
N LYS A 275 3.76 6.56 10.31
CA LYS A 275 2.98 7.76 10.05
C LYS A 275 2.68 8.53 11.34
N ALA A 276 2.21 7.84 12.38
CA ALA A 276 1.92 8.45 13.68
C ALA A 276 3.16 9.11 14.30
N LYS A 277 4.28 8.37 14.32
CA LYS A 277 5.57 8.85 14.82
C LYS A 277 6.05 10.08 14.04
N MET A 278 6.08 10.00 12.73
CA MET A 278 6.52 11.08 11.84
C MET A 278 5.64 12.34 12.00
N SER A 279 4.32 12.16 12.11
CA SER A 279 3.40 13.27 12.34
C SER A 279 3.64 13.96 13.68
N ALA A 280 3.90 13.19 14.75
CA ALA A 280 4.19 13.73 16.06
C ALA A 280 5.54 14.49 16.10
N GLU A 281 6.60 13.92 15.51
CA GLU A 281 7.93 14.51 15.44
C GLU A 281 7.96 15.84 14.70
N HIS A 282 7.14 15.97 13.64
CA HIS A 282 7.05 17.18 12.82
C HIS A 282 5.90 18.12 13.21
N GLY A 283 5.18 17.83 14.29
CA GLY A 283 4.05 18.63 14.71
C GLY A 283 2.90 18.68 13.71
N PHE A 284 2.85 17.72 12.77
CA PHE A 284 1.80 17.66 11.78
C PHE A 284 0.48 17.26 12.44
N ARG A 285 -0.49 18.15 12.35
CA ARG A 285 -1.89 17.88 12.70
C ARG A 285 -2.71 18.07 11.43
N PRO A 286 -3.49 17.06 11.00
CA PRO A 286 -4.45 17.27 9.92
C PRO A 286 -5.32 18.48 10.25
N SER A 287 -5.58 19.35 9.28
CA SER A 287 -6.50 20.48 9.51
C SER A 287 -7.89 19.92 9.84
N GLU A 288 -8.68 20.64 10.63
CA GLU A 288 -10.04 20.24 10.96
C GLU A 288 -10.91 20.00 9.71
N ASN A 289 -10.58 20.67 8.60
CA ASN A 289 -11.23 20.48 7.31
C ASN A 289 -10.79 19.21 6.58
N ASP A 290 -9.60 18.67 6.89
CA ASP A 290 -9.08 17.40 6.36
C ASP A 290 -9.51 16.20 7.20
N VAL A 291 -9.89 16.43 8.44
CA VAL A 291 -10.44 15.43 9.35
C VAL A 291 -11.91 15.20 8.97
N ARG A 292 -12.15 14.44 7.89
CA ARG A 292 -13.50 13.92 7.67
C ARG A 292 -13.89 13.14 8.92
N PRO A 293 -15.08 13.42 9.53
CA PRO A 293 -15.51 12.66 10.69
C PRO A 293 -15.46 11.17 10.34
N THR A 294 -14.78 10.40 11.16
CA THR A 294 -14.82 8.95 11.00
C THR A 294 -16.20 8.47 11.39
N ASN A 295 -16.70 7.44 10.73
CA ASN A 295 -17.95 6.79 11.13
C ASN A 295 -17.74 5.83 12.32
N TYR A 296 -16.58 5.91 13.00
CA TYR A 296 -16.25 5.03 14.11
C TYR A 296 -16.49 5.71 15.45
N PHE A 297 -16.95 4.91 16.42
CA PHE A 297 -17.27 5.36 17.76
C PHE A 297 -16.58 4.44 18.78
N THR A 298 -16.30 5.02 19.96
CA THR A 298 -15.80 4.31 21.13
C THR A 298 -16.56 4.74 22.37
N VAL A 299 -16.43 4.00 23.47
CA VAL A 299 -16.95 4.38 24.78
C VAL A 299 -15.83 5.02 25.60
N ARG A 300 -16.09 6.19 26.15
CA ARG A 300 -15.23 6.81 27.15
C ARG A 300 -15.92 6.82 28.50
N PHE A 301 -15.17 6.53 29.54
CA PHE A 301 -15.62 6.65 30.90
C PHE A 301 -15.00 7.90 31.53
N HIS A 302 -15.81 8.71 32.21
CA HIS A 302 -15.39 9.95 32.85
C HIS A 302 -16.05 10.06 34.23
N PRO A 303 -15.36 10.60 35.23
CA PRO A 303 -15.92 10.76 36.56
C PRO A 303 -17.01 11.83 36.56
N ASN A 304 -18.10 11.59 37.34
CA ASN A 304 -19.09 12.59 37.70
C ASN A 304 -18.66 13.35 38.98
N GLU A 305 -19.49 14.29 39.45
CA GLU A 305 -19.24 15.09 40.64
C GLU A 305 -19.02 14.23 41.90
N LYS A 306 -19.52 13.00 41.95
CA LYS A 306 -19.34 12.04 43.05
C LYS A 306 -18.16 11.08 42.82
N GLY A 307 -17.32 11.33 41.82
CA GLY A 307 -16.16 10.52 41.49
C GLY A 307 -16.50 9.17 40.81
N LYS A 308 -17.77 8.85 40.59
CA LYS A 308 -18.21 7.62 39.90
C LYS A 308 -18.08 7.77 38.36
N LEU A 309 -17.65 6.73 37.70
CA LEU A 309 -17.50 6.73 36.24
C LEU A 309 -18.87 6.66 35.54
N GLN A 310 -19.06 7.52 34.53
CA GLN A 310 -20.17 7.53 33.59
C GLN A 310 -19.67 7.23 32.21
N ALA A 311 -20.48 6.52 31.42
CA ALA A 311 -20.15 6.16 30.04
C ALA A 311 -20.64 7.22 29.06
N GLN A 312 -19.81 7.52 28.08
CA GLN A 312 -20.15 8.40 26.97
C GLN A 312 -19.67 7.83 25.66
N ILE A 313 -20.57 7.74 24.67
CA ILE A 313 -20.23 7.34 23.31
C ILE A 313 -19.68 8.53 22.56
N ARG A 314 -18.44 8.46 22.10
CA ARG A 314 -17.73 9.51 21.38
C ARG A 314 -17.29 9.03 19.99
N PRO A 315 -17.24 9.92 19.00
CA PRO A 315 -16.55 9.60 17.75
C PRO A 315 -15.06 9.34 18.06
N LEU A 316 -14.47 8.41 17.33
CA LEU A 316 -13.04 8.11 17.37
C LEU A 316 -12.40 8.71 16.13
N SER A 317 -11.50 9.68 16.30
CA SER A 317 -10.80 10.38 15.23
C SER A 317 -9.40 9.83 15.04
N ASP A 318 -8.79 10.07 13.88
CA ASP A 318 -7.39 9.72 13.65
C ASP A 318 -6.50 10.49 14.62
N GLY A 319 -5.55 9.78 15.26
CA GLY A 319 -4.61 10.42 16.20
C GLY A 319 -4.15 9.54 17.35
N LEU A 320 -3.34 10.13 18.21
CA LEU A 320 -2.79 9.51 19.41
C LEU A 320 -3.70 9.75 20.63
N TYR A 321 -3.83 8.73 21.44
CA TYR A 321 -4.62 8.73 22.67
C TYR A 321 -3.76 8.23 23.83
N PRO A 322 -3.77 8.91 25.01
CA PRO A 322 -3.04 8.41 26.17
C PRO A 322 -3.63 7.09 26.66
N ASP A 323 -4.95 6.95 26.59
CA ASP A 323 -5.67 5.77 27.04
C ASP A 323 -6.21 4.95 25.88
N ARG A 324 -6.27 3.65 26.06
CA ARG A 324 -6.84 2.70 25.13
C ARG A 324 -8.33 3.03 24.86
N PRO A 325 -8.78 3.02 23.60
CA PRO A 325 -10.21 3.08 23.28
C PRO A 325 -10.97 1.87 23.87
N ASN A 326 -12.17 2.09 24.35
CA ASN A 326 -13.00 1.03 24.89
C ASN A 326 -14.05 0.62 23.85
N GLY A 327 -13.71 -0.40 23.07
CA GLY A 327 -14.50 -0.88 21.94
C GLY A 327 -14.41 0.00 20.70
N LEU A 328 -14.76 -0.60 19.56
CA LEU A 328 -14.84 0.07 18.27
C LEU A 328 -16.18 -0.26 17.62
N PHE A 329 -16.91 0.76 17.21
CA PHE A 329 -18.26 0.63 16.69
C PHE A 329 -18.43 1.41 15.39
N LEU A 330 -19.07 0.81 14.38
CA LEU A 330 -19.31 1.43 13.07
C LEU A 330 -20.28 2.62 13.11
N HIS A 331 -21.13 2.70 14.13
CA HIS A 331 -22.10 3.79 14.30
C HIS A 331 -22.59 3.86 15.75
N LYS A 332 -23.04 5.05 16.16
CA LYS A 332 -23.48 5.36 17.52
C LYS A 332 -24.55 4.41 18.06
N LYS A 333 -25.47 3.94 17.19
CA LYS A 333 -26.54 2.98 17.58
C LYS A 333 -25.96 1.61 17.96
N ALA A 334 -24.92 1.13 17.25
CA ALA A 334 -24.23 -0.11 17.60
C ALA A 334 -23.50 0.02 18.95
N ALA A 335 -22.79 1.15 19.15
CA ALA A 335 -22.13 1.44 20.43
C ALA A 335 -23.12 1.44 21.59
N LYS A 336 -24.30 2.06 21.42
CA LYS A 336 -25.34 2.08 22.46
C LYS A 336 -25.84 0.68 22.82
N ARG A 337 -26.16 -0.15 21.81
CA ARG A 337 -26.61 -1.53 22.02
C ARG A 337 -25.55 -2.38 22.73
N ALA A 338 -24.30 -2.25 22.30
CA ALA A 338 -23.20 -2.99 22.91
C ALA A 338 -22.95 -2.56 24.35
N LEU A 339 -23.00 -1.27 24.63
CA LEU A 339 -22.86 -0.72 25.97
C LEU A 339 -24.00 -1.18 26.92
N ASP A 340 -25.25 -1.21 26.42
CA ASP A 340 -26.40 -1.73 27.19
C ASP A 340 -26.27 -3.23 27.49
N ALA A 341 -25.80 -4.03 26.53
CA ALA A 341 -25.54 -5.46 26.71
C ALA A 341 -24.40 -5.69 27.72
N TRP A 342 -23.27 -5.01 27.53
CA TRP A 342 -22.13 -5.07 28.41
C TRP A 342 -22.48 -4.67 29.86
N ALA A 343 -23.23 -3.59 30.06
CA ALA A 343 -23.64 -3.15 31.39
C ALA A 343 -24.49 -4.21 32.11
N ARG A 344 -25.37 -4.92 31.39
CA ARG A 344 -26.17 -6.01 31.91
C ARG A 344 -25.33 -7.23 32.26
N GLU A 345 -24.46 -7.67 31.37
CA GLU A 345 -23.58 -8.83 31.57
C GLU A 345 -22.64 -8.62 32.76
N GLN A 346 -22.11 -7.41 32.92
CA GLN A 346 -21.18 -7.04 33.99
C GLN A 346 -21.89 -6.55 35.26
N GLN A 347 -23.22 -6.57 35.27
CA GLN A 347 -24.05 -6.14 36.41
C GLN A 347 -23.80 -4.71 36.85
N PHE A 348 -23.56 -3.79 35.90
CA PHE A 348 -23.47 -2.36 36.18
C PHE A 348 -24.85 -1.70 36.14
N CYS A 349 -25.06 -0.71 36.98
CA CYS A 349 -26.29 0.07 37.00
C CYS A 349 -26.35 1.03 35.81
N PRO A 350 -27.35 0.89 34.90
CA PRO A 350 -27.48 1.76 33.72
C PRO A 350 -27.73 3.22 34.07
N ALA A 351 -28.38 3.51 35.22
CA ALA A 351 -28.61 4.88 35.71
C ALA A 351 -27.30 5.55 36.14
N GLU A 352 -26.43 4.83 36.88
CA GLU A 352 -25.12 5.34 37.29
C GLU A 352 -24.19 5.56 36.09
N LEU A 353 -24.21 4.66 35.11
CA LEU A 353 -23.45 4.79 33.89
C LEU A 353 -23.98 5.88 32.95
N ASN A 354 -25.13 6.51 33.25
CA ASN A 354 -25.78 7.53 32.42
C ASN A 354 -26.17 7.02 31.01
N ILE A 355 -26.60 5.75 30.91
CA ILE A 355 -26.97 5.13 29.62
C ILE A 355 -28.47 4.92 29.45
N LEU A 356 -29.28 5.33 30.43
CA LEU A 356 -30.74 5.35 30.32
C LEU A 356 -31.21 6.35 29.24
N SER A 357 -32.45 6.15 28.77
CA SER A 357 -33.04 7.02 27.75
C SER A 357 -33.09 8.50 28.22
N PRO A 358 -32.86 9.48 27.33
CA PRO A 358 -33.11 10.87 27.61
C PRO A 358 -34.56 11.05 28.07
N GLY A 359 -34.78 11.71 29.18
CA GLY A 359 -36.12 11.88 29.76
C GLY A 359 -36.43 10.94 30.93
N TYR A 360 -35.49 10.09 31.34
CA TYR A 360 -35.60 9.39 32.61
C TYR A 360 -35.50 10.40 33.78
N ASP A 361 -36.61 10.51 34.50
CA ASP A 361 -36.61 11.30 35.76
C ASP A 361 -35.84 10.52 36.84
N ARG A 362 -34.72 11.07 37.29
CA ARG A 362 -33.90 10.47 38.37
C ARG A 362 -34.60 10.38 39.71
N ASN A 363 -35.70 11.10 39.89
CA ASN A 363 -36.53 11.06 41.07
C ASN A 363 -37.64 9.99 40.98
N ALA A 364 -37.87 9.44 39.81
CA ALA A 364 -38.81 8.32 39.62
C ALA A 364 -38.16 6.98 39.98
N PRO A 365 -38.96 5.96 40.34
CA PRO A 365 -38.49 4.59 40.53
C PRO A 365 -37.69 4.10 39.32
N CYS A 366 -36.52 3.49 39.56
CA CYS A 366 -35.63 3.03 38.50
C CYS A 366 -36.37 2.02 37.58
N PRO A 367 -36.53 2.27 36.31
CA PRO A 367 -37.28 1.38 35.40
C PRO A 367 -36.62 0.01 35.25
N VAL A 368 -35.32 -0.11 35.49
CA VAL A 368 -34.58 -1.38 35.44
C VAL A 368 -34.89 -2.23 36.68
N ALA A 369 -35.05 -1.60 37.86
CA ALA A 369 -35.45 -2.26 39.06
C ALA A 369 -36.95 -2.65 39.00
N ALA A 370 -37.79 -1.77 38.47
CA ALA A 370 -39.24 -2.02 38.31
C ALA A 370 -39.57 -3.28 37.45
N VAL A 371 -38.69 -3.62 36.49
CA VAL A 371 -38.85 -4.85 35.67
C VAL A 371 -38.03 -6.03 36.19
N GLY A 372 -37.55 -5.99 37.46
CA GLY A 372 -36.83 -7.09 38.07
C GLY A 372 -35.41 -7.36 37.53
N ARG A 373 -34.87 -6.45 36.71
CA ARG A 373 -33.57 -6.63 36.08
C ARG A 373 -32.40 -6.00 36.86
N CYS A 374 -32.68 -5.38 38.03
CA CYS A 374 -31.73 -4.83 38.95
C CYS A 374 -32.24 -4.97 40.35
N GLN A 375 -31.39 -5.30 41.32
CA GLN A 375 -31.76 -5.49 42.73
C GLN A 375 -31.95 -4.16 43.52
N GLY A 376 -31.98 -3.01 42.81
CA GLY A 376 -32.31 -1.73 43.44
C GLY A 376 -31.21 -1.14 44.32
N GLN A 377 -29.96 -1.60 44.23
CA GLN A 377 -28.83 -1.23 45.10
C GLN A 377 -28.16 0.09 44.75
N CYS A 378 -28.80 0.98 43.98
CA CYS A 378 -28.23 2.24 43.52
C CYS A 378 -27.81 3.20 44.67
N GLY A 379 -28.33 3.01 45.90
CA GLY A 379 -27.97 3.78 47.09
C GLY A 379 -26.80 3.21 47.91
N ASN A 380 -26.46 1.93 47.70
CA ASN A 380 -25.48 1.19 48.50
C ASN A 380 -24.23 0.75 47.77
N ILE A 381 -24.03 1.24 46.55
CA ILE A 381 -22.88 0.80 45.75
C ILE A 381 -21.64 1.45 46.36
N GLY A 382 -20.71 0.59 46.75
CA GLY A 382 -19.47 0.88 47.40
C GLY A 382 -18.68 2.08 46.87
N GLU A 383 -17.59 2.39 47.54
CA GLU A 383 -16.74 3.56 47.25
C GLU A 383 -16.50 3.74 45.72
N ALA A 384 -16.48 4.98 45.30
CA ALA A 384 -16.27 5.33 43.87
C ALA A 384 -15.01 4.66 43.27
N ALA A 385 -13.99 4.43 44.10
CA ALA A 385 -12.78 3.70 43.76
C ALA A 385 -13.05 2.24 43.30
N GLN A 386 -13.94 1.53 44.03
CA GLN A 386 -14.28 0.15 43.70
C GLN A 386 -15.09 0.05 42.37
N GLN A 387 -16.03 1.00 42.16
CA GLN A 387 -16.75 1.08 40.88
C GLN A 387 -15.79 1.35 39.73
N ARG A 388 -14.85 2.30 39.90
CA ARG A 388 -13.82 2.63 38.92
C ARG A 388 -13.01 1.40 38.53
N GLN A 389 -12.43 0.70 39.49
CA GLN A 389 -11.63 -0.51 39.26
C GLN A 389 -12.41 -1.60 38.53
N ARG A 390 -13.68 -1.82 38.89
CA ARG A 390 -14.55 -2.78 38.20
C ARG A 390 -14.79 -2.37 36.73
N ILE A 391 -15.09 -1.10 36.48
CA ILE A 391 -15.33 -0.60 35.12
C ILE A 391 -14.05 -0.69 34.29
N GLU A 392 -12.89 -0.27 34.79
CA GLU A 392 -11.60 -0.33 34.08
C GLU A 392 -11.25 -1.76 33.69
N THR A 393 -11.52 -2.73 34.57
CA THR A 393 -11.33 -4.15 34.25
C THR A 393 -12.34 -4.64 33.18
N ALA A 394 -13.63 -4.36 33.38
CA ALA A 394 -14.68 -4.83 32.50
C ALA A 394 -14.76 -4.10 31.15
N ALA A 395 -14.27 -2.86 31.04
CA ALA A 395 -14.23 -2.09 29.81
C ALA A 395 -13.43 -2.78 28.70
N ARG A 396 -12.50 -3.66 29.08
CA ARG A 396 -11.73 -4.49 28.13
C ARG A 396 -12.62 -5.46 27.35
N LEU A 397 -13.80 -5.79 27.87
CA LEU A 397 -14.76 -6.72 27.28
C LEU A 397 -15.73 -6.05 26.30
N LEU A 398 -15.64 -4.71 26.12
CA LEU A 398 -16.44 -4.04 25.10
C LEU A 398 -16.02 -4.49 23.69
N PRO A 399 -16.97 -4.85 22.81
CA PRO A 399 -16.67 -5.46 21.53
C PRO A 399 -15.95 -4.49 20.59
N VAL A 400 -15.08 -5.06 19.76
CA VAL A 400 -14.38 -4.35 18.69
C VAL A 400 -14.96 -4.85 17.36
N ALA A 401 -15.39 -3.94 16.50
CA ALA A 401 -15.93 -4.29 15.20
C ALA A 401 -14.91 -5.12 14.41
N ASP A 402 -15.42 -6.17 13.76
CA ASP A 402 -14.68 -7.12 12.92
C ASP A 402 -13.68 -8.06 13.66
N TRP A 403 -13.57 -7.99 15.01
CA TRP A 403 -12.66 -8.86 15.79
C TRP A 403 -13.36 -10.09 16.41
N GLY A 404 -14.65 -10.23 16.24
CA GLY A 404 -15.42 -11.29 16.89
C GLY A 404 -15.46 -11.14 18.41
N LYS A 405 -15.02 -12.18 19.15
CA LYS A 405 -14.94 -12.17 20.63
C LYS A 405 -13.59 -11.74 21.18
N ALA A 406 -12.64 -11.41 20.32
CA ALA A 406 -11.30 -11.01 20.73
C ALA A 406 -11.30 -9.61 21.34
N HIS A 407 -10.61 -9.44 22.47
CA HIS A 407 -10.49 -8.15 23.15
C HIS A 407 -9.13 -7.50 22.93
N GLN A 408 -8.10 -8.33 22.81
CA GLN A 408 -6.75 -7.94 22.46
C GLN A 408 -6.20 -8.89 21.42
N ILE A 409 -5.41 -8.38 20.51
CA ILE A 409 -4.74 -9.17 19.48
C ILE A 409 -3.30 -8.74 19.36
N GLU A 410 -2.43 -9.69 19.08
CA GLU A 410 -1.08 -9.44 18.63
C GLU A 410 -0.98 -9.87 17.18
N ILE A 411 -0.53 -8.98 16.30
CA ILE A 411 -0.38 -9.24 14.87
C ILE A 411 1.09 -9.17 14.53
N CYS A 412 1.62 -10.22 13.91
CA CYS A 412 2.95 -10.24 13.35
C CYS A 412 2.91 -9.85 11.88
N GLU A 413 3.70 -8.85 11.49
CA GLU A 413 3.97 -8.53 10.10
C GLU A 413 5.35 -9.01 9.70
N THR A 414 5.45 -9.58 8.51
CA THR A 414 6.71 -10.08 7.95
C THR A 414 6.92 -9.44 6.59
N ASP A 415 8.05 -8.75 6.44
CA ASP A 415 8.52 -8.32 5.13
C ASP A 415 9.03 -9.56 4.38
N THR A 416 8.29 -9.94 3.35
CA THR A 416 8.57 -11.15 2.57
C THR A 416 9.87 -11.06 1.75
N LEU A 417 10.39 -9.84 1.55
CA LEU A 417 11.59 -9.61 0.73
C LEU A 417 12.88 -9.75 1.54
N ASN A 418 12.88 -9.32 2.81
CA ASN A 418 14.07 -9.34 3.66
C ASN A 418 13.92 -10.16 4.94
N GLY A 419 12.75 -10.79 5.17
CA GLY A 419 12.47 -11.65 6.32
C GLY A 419 12.33 -10.91 7.65
N ARG A 420 12.32 -9.58 7.68
CA ARG A 420 12.15 -8.80 8.91
C ARG A 420 10.74 -8.97 9.46
N ARG A 421 10.65 -9.28 10.76
CA ARG A 421 9.37 -9.47 11.45
C ARG A 421 9.21 -8.45 12.57
N LEU A 422 7.98 -7.96 12.74
CA LEU A 422 7.58 -7.09 13.82
C LEU A 422 6.21 -7.51 14.35
N SER A 423 6.05 -7.50 15.67
CA SER A 423 4.78 -7.76 16.34
C SER A 423 4.14 -6.46 16.84
N PHE A 424 2.82 -6.38 16.72
CA PHE A 424 2.03 -5.22 17.07
C PHE A 424 0.90 -5.60 18.01
N HIS A 425 0.84 -4.95 19.18
CA HIS A 425 -0.28 -5.09 20.09
C HIS A 425 -1.43 -4.16 19.71
N CYS A 426 -2.62 -4.71 19.61
CA CYS A 426 -3.82 -3.99 19.25
C CYS A 426 -4.93 -4.29 20.25
N ALA A 427 -5.63 -3.26 20.70
CA ALA A 427 -6.79 -3.40 21.58
C ALA A 427 -7.77 -2.23 21.40
N GLY A 428 -9.05 -2.49 21.59
CA GLY A 428 -10.09 -1.47 21.42
C GLY A 428 -10.19 -0.89 20.01
N GLY A 429 -9.62 -1.57 19.00
CA GLY A 429 -9.54 -1.10 17.62
C GLY A 429 -8.39 -0.15 17.33
N ALA A 430 -7.46 0.05 18.26
CA ALA A 430 -6.29 0.90 18.15
C ALA A 430 -4.99 0.10 18.24
N LEU A 431 -3.91 0.68 17.74
CA LEU A 431 -2.56 0.16 17.75
C LEU A 431 -1.78 0.74 18.93
N GLN A 432 -1.10 -0.10 19.74
CA GLN A 432 -0.24 0.36 20.81
C GLN A 432 1.08 0.89 20.25
N MET A 433 1.43 2.11 20.67
CA MET A 433 2.70 2.74 20.32
C MET A 433 3.81 2.32 21.30
N PRO A 434 5.10 2.44 20.92
CA PRO A 434 6.24 2.08 21.80
C PRO A 434 6.30 2.87 23.12
N ASP A 435 5.74 4.07 23.18
CA ASP A 435 5.64 4.90 24.39
C ASP A 435 4.46 4.52 25.30
N GLY A 436 3.70 3.51 24.93
CA GLY A 436 2.51 3.05 25.65
C GLY A 436 1.22 3.78 25.27
N SER A 437 1.27 4.84 24.47
CA SER A 437 0.08 5.50 23.93
C SER A 437 -0.62 4.63 22.88
N TRP A 438 -1.82 5.03 22.46
CA TRP A 438 -2.63 4.30 21.51
C TRP A 438 -2.88 5.15 20.28
N TYR A 439 -2.67 4.56 19.11
CA TYR A 439 -2.92 5.21 17.83
C TYR A 439 -4.15 4.62 17.14
N PHE A 440 -5.07 5.48 16.78
CA PHE A 440 -6.19 5.12 15.89
C PHE A 440 -6.03 5.82 14.54
N ASP A 441 -6.31 5.08 13.48
CA ASP A 441 -6.40 5.58 12.11
C ASP A 441 -7.58 4.90 11.43
N ARG A 442 -8.31 5.65 10.61
CA ARG A 442 -9.46 5.13 9.85
C ARG A 442 -9.15 3.97 8.92
N LYS A 443 -7.86 3.77 8.59
CA LYS A 443 -7.38 2.63 7.79
C LYS A 443 -7.25 1.36 8.62
N LEU A 444 -7.05 1.46 9.95
CA LEU A 444 -6.85 0.31 10.82
C LEU A 444 -7.95 -0.77 10.71
N PRO A 445 -9.26 -0.44 10.72
CA PRO A 445 -10.29 -1.46 10.63
C PRO A 445 -10.21 -2.28 9.34
N ALA A 446 -9.87 -1.65 8.21
CA ALA A 446 -9.69 -2.35 6.94
C ALA A 446 -8.46 -3.26 6.96
N VAL A 447 -7.35 -2.79 7.53
CA VAL A 447 -6.13 -3.59 7.72
C VAL A 447 -6.41 -4.81 8.60
N PHE A 448 -7.08 -4.62 9.73
CA PHE A 448 -7.48 -5.73 10.62
C PHE A 448 -8.34 -6.75 9.90
N LYS A 449 -9.37 -6.30 9.19
CA LYS A 449 -10.28 -7.17 8.44
C LYS A 449 -9.55 -8.02 7.40
N GLU A 450 -8.59 -7.44 6.71
CA GLU A 450 -7.75 -8.14 5.73
C GLU A 450 -6.87 -9.19 6.43
N LYS A 451 -6.19 -8.82 7.51
CA LYS A 451 -5.36 -9.74 8.31
C LYS A 451 -6.18 -10.92 8.84
N PHE A 452 -7.34 -10.68 9.41
CA PHE A 452 -8.21 -11.75 9.89
C PHE A 452 -8.71 -12.69 8.78
N ARG A 453 -8.88 -12.17 7.55
CA ARG A 453 -9.33 -12.96 6.41
C ARG A 453 -8.20 -13.80 5.79
N ALA A 454 -7.02 -13.22 5.59
CA ALA A 454 -5.95 -13.77 4.77
C ALA A 454 -4.78 -14.37 5.59
N HIS A 455 -4.57 -13.92 6.83
CA HIS A 455 -3.36 -14.16 7.60
C HIS A 455 -3.64 -14.59 9.05
N ARG A 456 -4.57 -15.53 9.25
CA ARG A 456 -4.96 -16.00 10.60
C ARG A 456 -3.80 -16.54 11.42
N ASN A 457 -2.79 -17.14 10.79
CA ASN A 457 -1.60 -17.71 11.45
C ASN A 457 -0.65 -16.64 12.03
N ASP A 458 -0.77 -15.39 11.58
CA ASP A 458 0.03 -14.26 12.04
C ASP A 458 -0.64 -13.50 13.21
N ILE A 459 -1.76 -14.00 13.71
CA ILE A 459 -2.57 -13.35 14.74
C ILE A 459 -2.65 -14.23 15.98
N ALA A 460 -2.08 -13.74 17.10
CA ALA A 460 -2.34 -14.27 18.43
C ALA A 460 -3.51 -13.51 19.07
N VAL A 461 -4.50 -14.25 19.57
CA VAL A 461 -5.74 -13.70 20.15
C VAL A 461 -5.75 -13.94 21.62
N SER A 462 -5.97 -12.88 22.44
CA SER A 462 -6.28 -12.97 23.86
C SER A 462 -7.78 -12.70 24.09
N PHE A 463 -8.41 -13.58 24.83
CA PHE A 463 -9.84 -13.51 25.18
C PHE A 463 -10.04 -12.95 26.58
#